data_aa32af71930f48eae816d14a2a04ecae
#
_entry.id   aa32af71930f48eae816d14a2a04ecae
#
_cell.length_a   1.000
_cell.length_b   1.000
_cell.length_c   1.000
_cell.angle_alpha   90.00
_cell.angle_beta   90.00
_cell.angle_gamma   90.00
#
_symmetry.space_group_name_H-M   'P 1'
#
loop_
_entity.id
_entity.type
_entity.pdbx_description
1 polymer ?
#
loop_
_entity_poly.entity_id
_entity_poly.type
_entity_poly.pdbx_seq_one_letter_code
_entity_poly.pdbx_strand_id
1 'polypeptide(L)'
;VREKEIMYNKLSEMDKSARENYYGEIVDDTLYDYIAAGYVTGMGDKDARYYTAKQYLEYLNQQDDVVMGVGADVIKDANGYARIVKVYPNSPAEESGLQKNFYITKVGELDVKTLSLSQVNSQLLGESGTSVLLTVVNATGEDEHTVEIQRREFDVPSVEGQVPEGTTTAYFWINAFNSKTVDELKAYFERWQEEGVAVDGVVFDVRNNTGGNLTNAMHVIDYLCPVGPIASQQNKDGTVTTLETSD
;
A
#
# COMPACT_ATOMS: atom_id res chain seq x y z
N VAL A 1 -11.66 22.33 32.18
CA VAL A 1 -12.91 21.75 32.69
C VAL A 1 -14.08 22.35 31.89
N ARG A 2 -14.21 23.68 31.83
CA ARG A 2 -15.36 24.40 31.23
C ARG A 2 -15.52 24.16 29.71
N GLU A 3 -14.42 24.00 28.95
CA GLU A 3 -14.47 23.77 27.50
C GLU A 3 -14.95 22.35 27.15
N LYS A 4 -14.54 21.35 27.96
CA LYS A 4 -15.03 19.98 27.80
C LYS A 4 -16.54 19.88 28.06
N GLU A 5 -17.05 20.59 29.04
CA GLU A 5 -18.49 20.65 29.35
C GLU A 5 -19.30 21.22 28.19
N ILE A 6 -18.81 22.26 27.51
CA ILE A 6 -19.48 22.85 26.34
C ILE A 6 -19.64 21.83 25.21
N MET A 7 -18.57 21.08 24.89
CA MET A 7 -18.59 20.05 23.86
C MET A 7 -19.59 18.95 24.19
N TYR A 8 -19.52 18.41 25.42
CA TYR A 8 -20.44 17.34 25.84
C TYR A 8 -21.89 17.77 25.87
N ASN A 9 -22.17 18.99 26.34
CA ASN A 9 -23.53 19.53 26.34
C ASN A 9 -24.06 19.67 24.91
N LYS A 10 -23.26 20.20 23.99
CA LYS A 10 -23.63 20.32 22.58
C LYS A 10 -23.96 18.96 21.94
N LEU A 11 -23.11 17.93 22.17
CA LEU A 11 -23.36 16.60 21.67
C LEU A 11 -24.62 15.98 22.28
N SER A 12 -24.84 16.17 23.59
CA SER A 12 -26.03 15.67 24.30
C SER A 12 -27.32 16.31 23.78
N GLU A 13 -27.31 17.64 23.54
CA GLU A 13 -28.47 18.33 22.97
C GLU A 13 -28.77 17.86 21.54
N MET A 14 -27.73 17.65 20.72
CA MET A 14 -27.90 17.12 19.37
C MET A 14 -28.46 15.69 19.37
N ASP A 15 -27.91 14.81 20.21
CA ASP A 15 -28.36 13.42 20.33
C ASP A 15 -29.82 13.36 20.78
N LYS A 16 -30.18 14.15 21.82
CA LYS A 16 -31.55 14.24 22.28
C LYS A 16 -32.49 14.69 21.17
N SER A 17 -32.13 15.77 20.46
CA SER A 17 -32.96 16.32 19.38
C SER A 17 -33.12 15.33 18.22
N ALA A 18 -32.01 14.60 17.87
CA ALA A 18 -32.06 13.58 16.83
C ALA A 18 -32.98 12.42 17.22
N ARG A 19 -32.86 11.89 18.44
CA ARG A 19 -33.68 10.77 18.90
C ARG A 19 -35.16 11.13 19.06
N GLU A 20 -35.47 12.37 19.38
CA GLU A 20 -36.86 12.85 19.51
C GLU A 20 -37.55 13.15 18.16
N ASN A 21 -36.79 13.55 17.13
CA ASN A 21 -37.35 14.10 15.90
C ASN A 21 -37.01 13.33 14.63
N TYR A 22 -36.00 12.47 14.64
CA TYR A 22 -35.58 11.72 13.45
C TYR A 22 -36.47 10.50 13.25
N TYR A 23 -37.08 10.39 12.07
CA TYR A 23 -38.01 9.30 11.74
C TYR A 23 -37.26 7.98 11.39
N GLY A 24 -36.00 8.04 11.00
CA GLY A 24 -35.23 6.86 10.65
C GLY A 24 -34.62 6.12 11.85
N GLU A 25 -34.00 5.00 11.61
CA GLU A 25 -33.25 4.25 12.62
C GLU A 25 -31.89 4.89 12.88
N ILE A 26 -31.51 5.04 14.15
CA ILE A 26 -30.18 5.47 14.58
C ILE A 26 -29.42 4.23 15.04
N VAL A 27 -28.37 3.87 14.31
CA VAL A 27 -27.45 2.79 14.68
C VAL A 27 -26.34 3.40 15.55
N ASP A 28 -26.40 3.13 16.85
CA ASP A 28 -25.52 3.75 17.86
C ASP A 28 -24.03 3.55 17.56
N ASP A 29 -23.60 2.34 17.22
CA ASP A 29 -22.20 2.05 16.93
C ASP A 29 -21.69 2.88 15.74
N THR A 30 -22.49 3.00 14.69
CA THR A 30 -22.16 3.83 13.53
C THR A 30 -22.10 5.30 13.92
N LEU A 31 -23.04 5.78 14.74
CA LEU A 31 -23.06 7.17 15.22
C LEU A 31 -21.82 7.47 16.04
N TYR A 32 -21.40 6.58 16.93
CA TYR A 32 -20.20 6.76 17.77
C TYR A 32 -18.93 6.81 16.95
N ASP A 33 -18.79 5.96 15.93
CA ASP A 33 -17.67 5.98 15.00
C ASP A 33 -17.58 7.31 14.23
N TYR A 34 -18.72 7.83 13.74
CA TYR A 34 -18.74 9.14 13.06
C TYR A 34 -18.44 10.30 14.00
N ILE A 35 -18.87 10.26 15.25
CA ILE A 35 -18.52 11.28 16.26
C ILE A 35 -17.02 11.26 16.52
N ALA A 36 -16.41 10.07 16.68
CA ALA A 36 -14.98 9.93 16.89
C ALA A 36 -14.18 10.41 15.67
N ALA A 37 -14.60 10.04 14.46
CA ALA A 37 -14.00 10.49 13.21
C ALA A 37 -14.09 12.01 13.05
N GLY A 38 -15.26 12.58 13.35
CA GLY A 38 -15.48 14.03 13.33
C GLY A 38 -14.61 14.77 14.34
N TYR A 39 -14.40 14.21 15.52
CA TYR A 39 -13.52 14.78 16.53
C TYR A 39 -12.07 14.86 16.02
N VAL A 40 -11.54 13.76 15.47
CA VAL A 40 -10.18 13.71 14.92
C VAL A 40 -10.03 14.69 13.75
N THR A 41 -11.01 14.70 12.83
CA THR A 41 -11.02 15.65 11.71
C THR A 41 -11.04 17.11 12.18
N GLY A 42 -11.81 17.39 13.25
CA GLY A 42 -11.93 18.72 13.84
C GLY A 42 -10.64 19.23 14.52
N MET A 43 -9.65 18.36 14.78
CA MET A 43 -8.33 18.77 15.29
C MET A 43 -7.52 19.53 14.23
N GLY A 44 -7.88 19.42 12.94
CA GLY A 44 -7.17 20.10 11.84
C GLY A 44 -5.81 19.50 11.51
N ASP A 45 -5.45 18.38 12.08
CA ASP A 45 -4.24 17.63 11.74
C ASP A 45 -4.51 16.76 10.51
N LYS A 46 -3.80 17.03 9.41
CA LYS A 46 -3.94 16.32 8.15
C LYS A 46 -3.48 14.86 8.22
N ASP A 47 -2.62 14.53 9.17
CA ASP A 47 -2.02 13.21 9.32
C ASP A 47 -2.76 12.35 10.36
N ALA A 48 -3.60 12.98 11.22
CA ALA A 48 -4.44 12.27 12.16
C ALA A 48 -5.58 11.52 11.47
N ARG A 49 -5.79 10.27 11.86
CA ARG A 49 -6.86 9.39 11.34
C ARG A 49 -7.55 8.67 12.48
N TYR A 50 -8.87 8.54 12.35
CA TYR A 50 -9.65 7.60 13.17
C TYR A 50 -9.95 6.36 12.33
N TYR A 51 -9.75 5.19 12.91
CA TYR A 51 -10.12 3.92 12.32
C TYR A 51 -11.08 3.20 13.24
N THR A 52 -12.18 2.66 12.71
CA THR A 52 -12.97 1.65 13.43
C THR A 52 -12.09 0.41 13.66
N ALA A 53 -12.50 -0.48 14.57
CA ALA A 53 -11.75 -1.71 14.83
C ALA A 53 -11.53 -2.53 13.55
N LYS A 54 -12.55 -2.61 12.68
CA LYS A 54 -12.46 -3.30 11.39
C LYS A 54 -11.47 -2.62 10.45
N GLN A 55 -11.60 -1.30 10.27
CA GLN A 55 -10.69 -0.53 9.41
C GLN A 55 -9.25 -0.57 9.92
N TYR A 56 -9.04 -0.61 11.24
CA TYR A 56 -7.69 -0.72 11.80
C TYR A 56 -7.06 -2.08 11.52
N LEU A 57 -7.84 -3.16 11.60
CA LEU A 57 -7.36 -4.49 11.19
C LEU A 57 -7.05 -4.54 9.69
N GLU A 58 -7.90 -3.96 8.85
CA GLU A 58 -7.65 -3.84 7.42
C GLU A 58 -6.38 -3.01 7.13
N TYR A 59 -6.18 -1.91 7.87
CA TYR A 59 -4.98 -1.09 7.77
C TYR A 59 -3.72 -1.85 8.19
N LEU A 60 -3.77 -2.62 9.28
CA LEU A 60 -2.63 -3.47 9.70
C LEU A 60 -2.30 -4.54 8.66
N ASN A 61 -3.31 -5.21 8.12
CA ASN A 61 -3.11 -6.22 7.07
C ASN A 61 -2.50 -5.61 5.79
N GLN A 62 -2.83 -4.35 5.46
CA GLN A 62 -2.21 -3.64 4.34
C GLN A 62 -0.75 -3.24 4.61
N GLN A 63 -0.35 -3.09 5.87
CA GLN A 63 1.05 -2.80 6.23
C GLN A 63 1.97 -4.02 6.10
N ASP A 64 1.42 -5.23 6.10
CA ASP A 64 2.20 -6.46 5.92
C ASP A 64 2.50 -6.79 4.44
N ASP A 65 2.15 -5.86 3.49
CA ASP A 65 2.33 -5.98 2.03
C ASP A 65 1.79 -7.27 1.41
N VAL A 66 0.81 -7.84 2.09
CA VAL A 66 0.04 -8.96 1.59
C VAL A 66 -1.16 -8.41 0.82
N VAL A 67 -1.12 -8.52 -0.48
CA VAL A 67 -2.22 -8.10 -1.34
C VAL A 67 -3.00 -9.31 -1.81
N MET A 68 -4.33 -9.22 -1.67
CA MET A 68 -5.25 -10.25 -2.17
C MET A 68 -5.74 -9.87 -3.56
N GLY A 69 -5.39 -10.63 -4.57
CA GLY A 69 -5.77 -10.32 -5.94
C GLY A 69 -5.10 -11.20 -6.98
N VAL A 70 -5.01 -10.69 -8.20
CA VAL A 70 -4.35 -11.38 -9.32
C VAL A 70 -2.84 -11.13 -9.35
N GLY A 71 -2.35 -10.02 -8.82
CA GLY A 71 -0.91 -9.69 -8.79
C GLY A 71 -0.40 -9.02 -10.06
N ALA A 72 -1.14 -8.05 -10.58
CA ALA A 72 -0.71 -7.22 -11.70
C ALA A 72 -1.13 -5.75 -11.49
N ASP A 73 -0.22 -4.83 -11.80
CA ASP A 73 -0.51 -3.40 -11.88
C ASP A 73 -0.87 -3.01 -13.30
N VAL A 74 -1.88 -2.17 -13.43
CA VAL A 74 -2.37 -1.70 -14.72
C VAL A 74 -2.52 -0.19 -14.76
N ILE A 75 -2.39 0.36 -15.95
CA ILE A 75 -2.70 1.76 -16.25
C ILE A 75 -3.65 1.82 -17.45
N LYS A 76 -4.44 2.89 -17.54
CA LYS A 76 -5.22 3.15 -18.75
C LYS A 76 -4.29 3.66 -19.86
N ASP A 77 -4.37 3.04 -21.03
CA ASP A 77 -3.70 3.54 -22.23
C ASP A 77 -4.54 4.62 -22.95
N ALA A 78 -3.99 5.19 -24.00
CA ALA A 78 -4.66 6.21 -24.80
C ALA A 78 -5.93 5.69 -25.52
N ASN A 79 -6.06 4.38 -25.72
CA ASN A 79 -7.21 3.74 -26.34
C ASN A 79 -8.27 3.32 -25.31
N GLY A 80 -8.01 3.52 -24.01
CA GLY A 80 -8.90 3.19 -22.92
C GLY A 80 -8.82 1.73 -22.45
N TYR A 81 -7.87 0.94 -22.94
CA TYR A 81 -7.60 -0.39 -22.39
C TYR A 81 -6.73 -0.34 -21.13
N ALA A 82 -6.73 -1.40 -20.35
CA ALA A 82 -5.86 -1.53 -19.19
C ALA A 82 -4.57 -2.24 -19.60
N ARG A 83 -3.48 -1.48 -19.73
CA ARG A 83 -2.15 -2.03 -20.03
C ARG A 83 -1.49 -2.50 -18.75
N ILE A 84 -1.00 -3.73 -18.72
CA ILE A 84 -0.22 -4.29 -17.62
C ILE A 84 1.16 -3.64 -17.62
N VAL A 85 1.51 -2.95 -16.54
CA VAL A 85 2.82 -2.29 -16.38
C VAL A 85 3.76 -3.11 -15.50
N LYS A 86 3.20 -3.97 -14.63
CA LYS A 86 3.94 -4.86 -13.76
C LYS A 86 3.15 -6.13 -13.51
N VAL A 87 3.84 -7.26 -13.45
CA VAL A 87 3.33 -8.53 -12.93
C VAL A 87 4.23 -8.90 -11.76
N TYR A 88 3.62 -9.22 -10.63
CA TYR A 88 4.37 -9.55 -9.42
C TYR A 88 4.87 -10.99 -9.45
N PRO A 89 6.09 -11.26 -8.97
CA PRO A 89 6.64 -12.61 -8.88
C PRO A 89 5.75 -13.51 -8.00
N ASN A 90 5.65 -14.77 -8.39
CA ASN A 90 4.85 -15.80 -7.70
C ASN A 90 3.37 -15.42 -7.53
N SER A 91 2.85 -14.49 -8.33
CA SER A 91 1.45 -14.09 -8.32
C SER A 91 0.58 -14.97 -9.23
N PRO A 92 -0.75 -14.99 -9.02
CA PRO A 92 -1.67 -15.66 -9.94
C PRO A 92 -1.57 -15.16 -11.39
N ALA A 93 -1.28 -13.88 -11.60
CA ALA A 93 -1.08 -13.29 -12.92
C ALA A 93 0.13 -13.88 -13.64
N GLU A 94 1.26 -14.02 -12.94
CA GLU A 94 2.47 -14.64 -13.49
C GLU A 94 2.22 -16.11 -13.86
N GLU A 95 1.62 -16.88 -12.95
CA GLU A 95 1.29 -18.29 -13.17
C GLU A 95 0.32 -18.49 -14.33
N SER A 96 -0.55 -17.50 -14.58
CA SER A 96 -1.49 -17.49 -15.70
C SER A 96 -0.88 -17.02 -17.02
N GLY A 97 0.43 -16.71 -17.03
CA GLY A 97 1.16 -16.28 -18.22
C GLY A 97 0.95 -14.83 -18.62
N LEU A 98 0.34 -14.01 -17.76
CA LEU A 98 0.25 -12.57 -18.01
C LEU A 98 1.63 -11.92 -18.00
N GLN A 99 1.84 -10.96 -18.89
CA GLN A 99 3.13 -10.29 -19.05
C GLN A 99 2.98 -8.77 -19.08
N LYS A 100 4.05 -8.09 -18.71
CA LYS A 100 4.16 -6.64 -18.88
C LYS A 100 3.90 -6.27 -20.34
N ASN A 101 3.16 -5.18 -20.55
CA ASN A 101 2.70 -4.66 -21.83
C ASN A 101 1.56 -5.45 -22.51
N PHE A 102 1.03 -6.51 -21.91
CA PHE A 102 -0.26 -7.04 -22.32
C PHE A 102 -1.37 -6.05 -21.99
N TYR A 103 -2.48 -6.15 -22.71
CA TYR A 103 -3.66 -5.31 -22.50
C TYR A 103 -4.83 -6.17 -22.07
N ILE A 104 -5.50 -5.78 -21.00
CA ILE A 104 -6.78 -6.34 -20.59
C ILE A 104 -7.86 -5.58 -21.34
N THR A 105 -8.64 -6.30 -22.14
CA THR A 105 -9.72 -5.75 -22.95
C THR A 105 -11.08 -5.91 -22.30
N LYS A 106 -11.27 -7.02 -21.55
CA LYS A 106 -12.49 -7.26 -20.77
C LYS A 106 -12.19 -7.83 -19.40
N VAL A 107 -13.08 -7.55 -18.45
CA VAL A 107 -13.15 -8.20 -17.14
C VAL A 107 -14.54 -8.82 -17.01
N GLY A 108 -14.62 -10.16 -17.02
CA GLY A 108 -15.86 -10.86 -17.28
C GLY A 108 -16.47 -10.44 -18.63
N GLU A 109 -17.72 -10.03 -18.59
CA GLU A 109 -18.42 -9.51 -19.78
C GLU A 109 -18.23 -8.00 -20.01
N LEU A 110 -17.58 -7.29 -19.08
CA LEU A 110 -17.45 -5.84 -19.11
C LEU A 110 -16.26 -5.41 -19.99
N ASP A 111 -16.51 -4.55 -20.97
CA ASP A 111 -15.45 -3.89 -21.74
C ASP A 111 -14.69 -2.92 -20.83
N VAL A 112 -13.38 -3.10 -20.73
CA VAL A 112 -12.51 -2.27 -19.89
C VAL A 112 -12.57 -0.81 -20.27
N LYS A 113 -12.84 -0.46 -21.54
CA LYS A 113 -13.00 0.95 -21.97
C LYS A 113 -14.11 1.68 -21.22
N THR A 114 -15.13 0.96 -20.79
CA THR A 114 -16.27 1.54 -20.05
C THR A 114 -15.99 1.71 -18.55
N LEU A 115 -14.92 1.14 -18.06
CA LEU A 115 -14.54 1.16 -16.65
C LEU A 115 -13.47 2.24 -16.36
N SER A 116 -13.55 2.89 -15.22
CA SER A 116 -12.44 3.68 -14.68
C SER A 116 -11.28 2.78 -14.27
N LEU A 117 -10.07 3.34 -14.14
CA LEU A 117 -8.92 2.59 -13.61
C LEU A 117 -9.19 2.01 -12.23
N SER A 118 -9.85 2.79 -11.36
CA SER A 118 -10.22 2.32 -10.01
C SER A 118 -11.17 1.11 -10.06
N GLN A 119 -12.14 1.11 -10.99
CA GLN A 119 -13.04 -0.02 -11.17
C GLN A 119 -12.31 -1.26 -11.70
N VAL A 120 -11.36 -1.08 -12.65
CA VAL A 120 -10.53 -2.20 -13.12
C VAL A 120 -9.72 -2.78 -11.96
N ASN A 121 -9.03 -1.93 -11.19
CA ASN A 121 -8.24 -2.37 -10.03
C ASN A 121 -9.11 -3.09 -9.00
N SER A 122 -10.34 -2.61 -8.72
CA SER A 122 -11.27 -3.29 -7.82
C SER A 122 -11.66 -4.69 -8.30
N GLN A 123 -11.64 -4.94 -9.61
CA GLN A 123 -11.90 -6.27 -10.18
C GLN A 123 -10.66 -7.18 -10.14
N LEU A 124 -9.46 -6.61 -10.20
CA LEU A 124 -8.21 -7.38 -10.09
C LEU A 124 -7.92 -7.77 -8.63
N LEU A 125 -8.33 -6.95 -7.68
CA LEU A 125 -8.30 -7.26 -6.25
C LEU A 125 -9.54 -8.06 -5.84
N GLY A 126 -9.52 -8.68 -4.66
CA GLY A 126 -10.67 -9.38 -4.08
C GLY A 126 -10.27 -10.51 -3.15
N GLU A 127 -11.27 -11.14 -2.54
CA GLU A 127 -11.07 -12.20 -1.55
C GLU A 127 -10.34 -13.42 -2.16
N SER A 128 -9.46 -14.02 -1.36
CA SER A 128 -8.73 -15.23 -1.73
C SER A 128 -9.70 -16.36 -2.08
N GLY A 129 -9.39 -17.10 -3.14
CA GLY A 129 -10.22 -18.21 -3.65
C GLY A 129 -11.31 -17.78 -4.63
N THR A 130 -11.61 -16.48 -4.77
CA THR A 130 -12.52 -16.00 -5.82
C THR A 130 -11.81 -15.93 -7.17
N SER A 131 -12.52 -16.08 -8.28
CA SER A 131 -11.95 -15.99 -9.63
C SER A 131 -12.35 -14.72 -10.36
N VAL A 132 -11.51 -14.30 -11.29
CA VAL A 132 -11.83 -13.26 -12.28
C VAL A 132 -11.48 -13.78 -13.68
N LEU A 133 -12.37 -13.56 -14.63
CA LEU A 133 -12.17 -13.86 -16.03
C LEU A 133 -11.63 -12.63 -16.73
N LEU A 134 -10.44 -12.70 -17.32
CA LEU A 134 -9.81 -11.61 -18.04
C LEU A 134 -9.68 -11.99 -19.53
N THR A 135 -10.11 -11.11 -20.42
CA THR A 135 -9.76 -11.19 -21.85
C THR A 135 -8.57 -10.28 -22.07
N VAL A 136 -7.52 -10.84 -22.63
CA VAL A 136 -6.23 -10.14 -22.81
C VAL A 136 -5.75 -10.28 -24.23
N VAL A 137 -4.97 -9.29 -24.67
CA VAL A 137 -4.20 -9.32 -25.92
C VAL A 137 -2.73 -9.05 -25.61
N ASN A 138 -1.84 -9.57 -26.43
CA ASN A 138 -0.40 -9.38 -26.26
C ASN A 138 0.01 -7.90 -26.52
N ALA A 139 1.30 -7.61 -26.39
CA ALA A 139 1.85 -6.27 -26.57
C ALA A 139 1.65 -5.68 -27.99
N THR A 140 1.44 -6.52 -29.01
CA THR A 140 1.16 -6.09 -30.39
C THR A 140 -0.34 -5.88 -30.64
N GLY A 141 -1.20 -6.20 -29.67
CA GLY A 141 -2.66 -6.12 -29.80
C GLY A 141 -3.27 -7.33 -30.50
N GLU A 142 -2.50 -8.39 -30.66
CA GLU A 142 -2.89 -9.64 -31.28
C GLU A 142 -3.07 -10.75 -30.21
N ASP A 143 -3.45 -11.94 -30.64
CA ASP A 143 -3.49 -13.13 -29.79
C ASP A 143 -4.47 -12.98 -28.62
N GLU A 144 -5.70 -12.53 -28.96
CA GLU A 144 -6.75 -12.37 -27.95
C GLU A 144 -7.13 -13.73 -27.38
N HIS A 145 -7.02 -13.84 -26.06
CA HIS A 145 -7.44 -15.03 -25.35
C HIS A 145 -8.03 -14.67 -23.97
N THR A 146 -8.76 -15.60 -23.41
CA THR A 146 -9.39 -15.44 -22.10
C THR A 146 -8.73 -16.36 -21.10
N VAL A 147 -8.41 -15.80 -19.93
CA VAL A 147 -7.80 -16.50 -18.82
C VAL A 147 -8.63 -16.32 -17.56
N GLU A 148 -8.93 -17.39 -16.86
CA GLU A 148 -9.54 -17.37 -15.54
C GLU A 148 -8.43 -17.40 -14.49
N ILE A 149 -8.41 -16.38 -13.62
CA ILE A 149 -7.39 -16.23 -12.59
C ILE A 149 -8.05 -16.28 -11.21
N GLN A 150 -7.65 -17.25 -10.40
CA GLN A 150 -8.08 -17.31 -9.02
C GLN A 150 -7.27 -16.33 -8.18
N ARG A 151 -7.96 -15.42 -7.49
CA ARG A 151 -7.31 -14.46 -6.59
C ARG A 151 -6.75 -15.19 -5.39
N ARG A 152 -5.57 -14.81 -5.01
CA ARG A 152 -4.92 -15.26 -3.78
C ARG A 152 -3.98 -14.20 -3.23
N GLU A 153 -3.44 -14.48 -2.10
CA GLU A 153 -2.37 -13.70 -1.50
C GLU A 153 -1.11 -13.75 -2.37
N PHE A 154 -0.46 -12.61 -2.56
CA PHE A 154 0.85 -12.51 -3.18
C PHE A 154 1.66 -11.40 -2.51
N ASP A 155 2.99 -11.55 -2.54
CA ASP A 155 3.90 -10.57 -1.98
C ASP A 155 4.13 -9.40 -2.95
N VAL A 156 4.04 -8.18 -2.41
CA VAL A 156 4.48 -6.97 -3.11
C VAL A 156 5.85 -6.60 -2.56
N PRO A 157 6.93 -6.70 -3.34
CA PRO A 157 8.26 -6.31 -2.88
C PRO A 157 8.28 -4.83 -2.51
N SER A 158 8.81 -4.52 -1.34
CA SER A 158 9.00 -3.15 -0.89
C SER A 158 10.24 -2.50 -1.48
N VAL A 159 11.20 -3.33 -1.96
CA VAL A 159 12.47 -2.90 -2.55
C VAL A 159 12.61 -3.51 -3.95
N GLU A 160 12.99 -2.68 -4.91
CA GLU A 160 13.50 -3.11 -6.21
C GLU A 160 14.91 -2.57 -6.38
N GLY A 161 15.87 -3.43 -6.75
CA GLY A 161 17.27 -3.09 -6.87
C GLY A 161 17.88 -3.50 -8.20
N GLN A 162 18.79 -2.68 -8.71
CA GLN A 162 19.60 -2.98 -9.90
C GLN A 162 20.97 -2.31 -9.79
N VAL A 163 21.95 -2.89 -10.45
CA VAL A 163 23.23 -2.23 -10.75
C VAL A 163 23.22 -1.95 -12.25
N PRO A 164 23.09 -0.67 -12.68
CA PRO A 164 23.07 -0.35 -14.11
C PRO A 164 24.37 -0.78 -14.80
N GLU A 165 24.25 -1.26 -16.04
CA GLU A 165 25.37 -1.72 -16.82
C GLU A 165 26.46 -0.65 -16.94
N GLY A 166 27.72 -1.04 -16.75
CA GLY A 166 28.86 -0.15 -16.79
C GLY A 166 29.05 0.71 -15.54
N THR A 167 28.35 0.45 -14.46
CA THR A 167 28.51 1.14 -13.16
C THR A 167 28.79 0.14 -12.04
N THR A 168 29.25 0.67 -10.90
CA THR A 168 29.40 -0.05 -9.63
C THR A 168 28.43 0.53 -8.57
N THR A 169 27.47 1.34 -9.00
CA THR A 169 26.49 1.97 -8.11
C THR A 169 25.19 1.19 -8.14
N ALA A 170 24.81 0.64 -7.00
CA ALA A 170 23.51 0.03 -6.82
C ALA A 170 22.41 1.10 -6.73
N TYR A 171 21.33 0.90 -7.46
CA TYR A 171 20.15 1.73 -7.41
C TYR A 171 19.00 0.93 -6.81
N PHE A 172 18.44 1.44 -5.71
CA PHE A 172 17.27 0.86 -5.05
C PHE A 172 16.10 1.80 -5.10
N TRP A 173 14.96 1.29 -5.51
CA TRP A 173 13.68 1.94 -5.31
C TRP A 173 12.97 1.30 -4.12
N ILE A 174 12.63 2.12 -3.11
CA ILE A 174 11.92 1.67 -1.91
C ILE A 174 10.54 2.32 -1.92
N ASN A 175 9.48 1.53 -2.11
CA ASN A 175 8.11 2.02 -2.21
C ASN A 175 7.43 2.20 -0.84
N ALA A 176 7.84 1.40 0.15
CA ALA A 176 7.35 1.45 1.53
C ALA A 176 8.40 0.88 2.50
N PHE A 177 8.27 1.19 3.80
CA PHE A 177 9.09 0.59 4.86
C PHE A 177 8.23 -0.40 5.65
N ASN A 178 8.26 -1.66 5.27
CA ASN A 178 7.54 -2.77 5.91
C ASN A 178 8.49 -3.74 6.63
N SER A 179 7.96 -4.82 7.17
CA SER A 179 8.73 -5.82 7.91
C SER A 179 9.76 -6.58 7.07
N LYS A 180 9.59 -6.61 5.73
CA LYS A 180 10.46 -7.34 4.78
C LYS A 180 11.56 -6.45 4.17
N THR A 181 11.43 -5.11 4.27
CA THR A 181 12.27 -4.15 3.53
C THR A 181 13.77 -4.37 3.73
N VAL A 182 14.20 -4.57 4.97
CA VAL A 182 15.63 -4.77 5.26
C VAL A 182 16.13 -6.11 4.73
N ASP A 183 15.32 -7.17 4.81
CA ASP A 183 15.71 -8.50 4.33
C ASP A 183 15.72 -8.56 2.81
N GLU A 184 14.78 -7.90 2.14
CA GLU A 184 14.79 -7.74 0.68
C GLU A 184 16.02 -6.98 0.21
N LEU A 185 16.40 -5.90 0.92
CA LEU A 185 17.62 -5.14 0.62
C LEU A 185 18.88 -5.99 0.78
N LYS A 186 18.99 -6.76 1.88
CA LYS A 186 20.11 -7.68 2.12
C LYS A 186 20.23 -8.73 1.01
N ALA A 187 19.10 -9.32 0.61
CA ALA A 187 19.07 -10.33 -0.43
C ALA A 187 19.63 -9.83 -1.78
N TYR A 188 19.44 -8.53 -2.11
CA TYR A 188 20.07 -7.94 -3.29
C TYR A 188 21.59 -7.89 -3.15
N PHE A 189 22.13 -7.44 -2.02
CA PHE A 189 23.58 -7.38 -1.81
C PHE A 189 24.22 -8.75 -1.79
N GLU A 190 23.59 -9.74 -1.13
CA GLU A 190 24.05 -11.13 -1.09
C GLU A 190 24.11 -11.72 -2.49
N ARG A 191 23.05 -11.58 -3.28
CA ARG A 191 23.00 -12.06 -4.66
C ARG A 191 24.08 -11.41 -5.53
N TRP A 192 24.26 -10.09 -5.45
CA TRP A 192 25.30 -9.40 -6.24
C TRP A 192 26.69 -9.83 -5.83
N GLN A 193 26.94 -10.09 -4.56
CA GLN A 193 28.20 -10.65 -4.07
C GLN A 193 28.45 -12.04 -4.65
N GLU A 194 27.45 -12.91 -4.66
CA GLU A 194 27.53 -14.25 -5.25
C GLU A 194 27.77 -14.21 -6.77
N GLU A 195 27.15 -13.28 -7.46
CA GLU A 195 27.30 -13.06 -8.91
C GLU A 195 28.62 -12.33 -9.27
N GLY A 196 29.40 -11.88 -8.28
CA GLY A 196 30.62 -11.13 -8.50
C GLY A 196 30.42 -9.71 -9.01
N VAL A 197 29.22 -9.14 -8.80
CA VAL A 197 28.92 -7.77 -9.16
C VAL A 197 29.53 -6.82 -8.12
N ALA A 198 30.38 -5.92 -8.57
CA ALA A 198 30.99 -4.93 -7.69
C ALA A 198 30.02 -3.80 -7.36
N VAL A 199 29.83 -3.52 -6.07
CA VAL A 199 29.04 -2.38 -5.58
C VAL A 199 29.89 -1.55 -4.63
N ASP A 200 30.17 -0.30 -4.99
CA ASP A 200 30.94 0.65 -4.18
C ASP A 200 30.16 1.95 -3.85
N GLY A 201 28.94 2.06 -4.36
CA GLY A 201 28.02 3.16 -4.08
C GLY A 201 26.57 2.72 -4.12
N VAL A 202 25.70 3.45 -3.40
CA VAL A 202 24.27 3.16 -3.34
C VAL A 202 23.45 4.43 -3.54
N VAL A 203 22.40 4.34 -4.35
CA VAL A 203 21.38 5.37 -4.52
C VAL A 203 20.04 4.81 -4.07
N PHE A 204 19.38 5.48 -3.13
CA PHE A 204 18.01 5.15 -2.72
C PHE A 204 17.02 6.13 -3.35
N ASP A 205 16.11 5.60 -4.14
CA ASP A 205 14.96 6.33 -4.68
C ASP A 205 13.74 6.06 -3.81
N VAL A 206 13.35 7.08 -3.06
CA VAL A 206 12.16 7.06 -2.20
C VAL A 206 11.02 7.92 -2.77
N ARG A 207 11.07 8.25 -4.05
CA ARG A 207 9.97 8.96 -4.71
C ARG A 207 8.73 8.09 -4.72
N ASN A 208 7.59 8.69 -4.34
CA ASN A 208 6.30 8.03 -4.13
C ASN A 208 6.28 7.01 -2.96
N ASN A 209 7.33 6.96 -2.14
CA ASN A 209 7.27 6.21 -0.90
C ASN A 209 6.26 6.89 0.05
N THR A 210 5.26 6.14 0.47
CA THR A 210 4.19 6.63 1.36
C THR A 210 4.56 6.55 2.84
N GLY A 211 5.78 6.11 3.16
CA GLY A 211 6.25 5.88 4.52
C GLY A 211 6.19 4.41 4.90
N GLY A 212 5.53 4.11 6.00
CA GLY A 212 5.45 2.79 6.60
C GLY A 212 5.79 2.83 8.09
N ASN A 213 6.32 1.74 8.62
CA ASN A 213 6.67 1.66 10.03
C ASN A 213 8.04 2.28 10.29
N LEU A 214 8.11 3.21 11.26
CA LEU A 214 9.35 3.89 11.64
C LEU A 214 10.45 2.89 12.06
N THR A 215 10.11 1.84 12.80
CA THR A 215 11.06 0.81 13.23
C THR A 215 11.67 0.09 12.03
N ASN A 216 10.87 -0.22 11.00
CA ASN A 216 11.37 -0.87 9.78
C ASN A 216 12.29 0.06 8.98
N ALA A 217 11.97 1.36 8.89
CA ALA A 217 12.87 2.35 8.29
C ALA A 217 14.19 2.46 9.08
N MET A 218 14.13 2.38 10.41
CA MET A 218 15.33 2.34 11.26
C MET A 218 16.18 1.10 11.02
N HIS A 219 15.60 -0.08 10.84
CA HIS A 219 16.35 -1.30 10.52
C HIS A 219 17.11 -1.19 9.20
N VAL A 220 16.55 -0.47 8.21
CA VAL A 220 17.26 -0.20 6.95
C VAL A 220 18.46 0.71 7.19
N ILE A 221 18.32 1.76 8.00
CA ILE A 221 19.41 2.68 8.33
C ILE A 221 20.47 1.97 9.19
N ASP A 222 20.03 1.18 10.17
CA ASP A 222 20.87 0.37 11.03
C ASP A 222 21.79 -0.58 10.23
N TYR A 223 21.21 -1.22 9.21
CA TYR A 223 21.99 -2.09 8.31
C TYR A 223 23.03 -1.35 7.45
N LEU A 224 22.73 -0.10 7.08
CA LEU A 224 23.54 0.64 6.08
C LEU A 224 24.56 1.59 6.73
N CYS A 225 24.33 2.01 7.96
CA CYS A 225 25.11 3.06 8.61
C CYS A 225 25.95 2.51 9.76
N PRO A 226 27.15 3.09 10.01
CA PRO A 226 27.92 2.76 11.20
C PRO A 226 27.15 3.19 12.47
N VAL A 227 27.60 2.63 13.61
CA VAL A 227 27.03 2.96 14.93
C VAL A 227 26.94 4.47 15.16
N GLY A 228 25.74 4.93 15.51
CA GLY A 228 25.49 6.34 15.77
C GLY A 228 24.01 6.71 15.83
N PRO A 229 23.71 7.98 16.07
CA PRO A 229 22.33 8.45 16.12
C PRO A 229 21.69 8.47 14.73
N ILE A 230 20.52 7.85 14.61
CA ILE A 230 19.71 7.79 13.39
C ILE A 230 18.73 8.98 13.34
N ALA A 231 17.96 9.15 14.41
CA ALA A 231 16.88 10.12 14.48
C ALA A 231 16.60 10.55 15.92
N SER A 232 15.89 11.65 16.08
CA SER A 232 15.38 12.09 17.38
C SER A 232 13.87 12.30 17.30
N GLN A 233 13.15 11.77 18.27
CA GLN A 233 11.71 11.96 18.44
C GLN A 233 11.46 12.90 19.60
N GLN A 234 10.77 14.01 19.33
CA GLN A 234 10.36 14.96 20.38
C GLN A 234 8.86 14.77 20.67
N ASN A 235 8.55 14.53 21.94
CA ASN A 235 7.19 14.45 22.43
C ASN A 235 6.61 15.84 22.72
N LYS A 236 5.28 15.92 22.89
CA LYS A 236 4.58 17.17 23.20
C LYS A 236 5.05 17.84 24.51
N ASP A 237 5.50 17.06 25.47
CA ASP A 237 6.05 17.55 26.74
C ASP A 237 7.50 18.05 26.65
N GLY A 238 8.10 18.01 25.44
CA GLY A 238 9.46 18.43 25.15
C GLY A 238 10.52 17.35 25.42
N THR A 239 10.15 16.17 25.87
CA THR A 239 11.10 15.05 26.00
C THR A 239 11.60 14.61 24.65
N VAL A 240 12.90 14.37 24.54
CA VAL A 240 13.56 13.91 23.29
C VAL A 240 14.09 12.49 23.53
N THR A 241 13.73 11.58 22.66
CA THR A 241 14.29 10.24 22.58
C THR A 241 15.15 10.14 21.33
N THR A 242 16.43 9.81 21.49
CA THR A 242 17.32 9.55 20.36
C THR A 242 17.27 8.07 20.00
N LEU A 243 17.13 7.79 18.73
CA LEU A 243 17.14 6.46 18.14
C LEU A 243 18.54 6.26 17.55
N GLU A 244 19.18 5.16 17.89
CA GLU A 244 20.57 4.86 17.50
C GLU A 244 20.65 3.54 16.74
N THR A 245 21.66 3.38 15.88
CA THR A 245 22.00 2.09 15.29
C THR A 245 22.47 1.12 16.36
N SER A 246 22.22 -0.17 16.14
CA SER A 246 22.75 -1.26 16.96
C SER A 246 24.20 -1.61 16.54
N ASP A 247 24.91 -2.31 17.45
CA ASP A 247 26.27 -2.85 17.16
C ASP A 247 26.19 -4.10 16.25
#